data_879b1101328bb40ed90b72230be95a9e
#
_entry.id   879b1101328bb40ed90b72230be95a9e
#
_cell.length_a   1.000
_cell.length_b   1.000
_cell.length_c   1.000
_cell.angle_alpha   90.00
_cell.angle_beta   90.00
_cell.angle_gamma   90.00
#
_symmetry.space_group_name_H-M   'P 1'
#
loop_
_entity.id
_entity.type
_entity.pdbx_description
1 polymer ?
#
loop_
_entity_poly.entity_id
_entity_poly.type
_entity_poly.pdbx_seq_one_letter_code
_entity_poly.pdbx_strand_id
1 'polypeptide(L)'
;MLRTTKTELQRSVQGAKLHTRVELALLDMVDSLALVGSENSDVVTTFDDFQQAAIDTTDKWIAVAGATATIAAIVASPEGKIDMICGTNGTAGVTDAAAVSSRVITHGQAVSLGTTIFEARVSQSHLTGATVCVGLSDKIADGAAEAVLHTVKLDVIADDGLTVSNALSFCQDTEATAPTKWYCTSENAGTIAYAATAASCLLAVGPTANTYQVLRIEVDANGDARYYVDGVLKFTKLTAVATTAVLVPYIAVTAEDGTPVATTVSIDYINFVQDRNPSNA
;
A
#
# COMPACT_ATOMS: atom_id res chain seq x y z
N MET A 1 -24.61 33.45 12.33
CA MET A 1 -23.67 32.32 12.36
C MET A 1 -22.26 32.86 12.58
N LEU A 2 -21.73 32.79 13.80
CA LEU A 2 -20.37 33.31 14.10
C LEU A 2 -19.36 32.39 13.45
N ARG A 3 -18.61 32.87 12.48
CA ARG A 3 -17.40 32.20 11.99
C ARG A 3 -16.29 32.44 13.01
N THR A 4 -16.06 31.48 13.87
CA THR A 4 -14.86 31.46 14.71
C THR A 4 -13.65 31.18 13.82
N THR A 5 -12.70 32.08 13.77
CA THR A 5 -11.49 31.87 12.98
C THR A 5 -10.59 30.84 13.66
N LYS A 6 -9.79 30.10 12.90
CA LYS A 6 -8.81 29.11 13.42
C LYS A 6 -7.95 29.73 14.55
N THR A 7 -7.60 30.99 14.42
CA THR A 7 -6.80 31.75 15.40
C THR A 7 -7.54 31.97 16.73
N GLU A 8 -8.85 32.19 16.68
CA GLU A 8 -9.65 32.36 17.91
C GLU A 8 -9.86 31.05 18.65
N LEU A 9 -10.07 29.95 17.89
CA LEU A 9 -10.12 28.60 18.49
C LEU A 9 -8.78 28.22 19.14
N GLN A 10 -7.67 28.46 18.48
CA GLN A 10 -6.34 28.20 19.03
C GLN A 10 -6.06 29.04 20.30
N ARG A 11 -6.46 30.30 20.34
CA ARG A 11 -6.32 31.14 21.53
C ARG A 11 -7.19 30.66 22.69
N SER A 12 -8.42 30.26 22.43
CA SER A 12 -9.33 29.68 23.43
C SER A 12 -8.75 28.39 24.02
N VAL A 13 -8.20 27.53 23.18
CA VAL A 13 -7.57 26.26 23.56
C VAL A 13 -6.30 26.49 24.39
N GLN A 14 -5.43 27.42 24.01
CA GLN A 14 -4.24 27.76 24.77
C GLN A 14 -4.56 28.37 26.14
N GLY A 15 -5.61 29.17 26.24
CA GLY A 15 -6.06 29.74 27.52
C GLY A 15 -6.62 28.72 28.51
N ALA A 16 -7.14 27.62 28.02
CA ALA A 16 -7.80 26.58 28.82
C ALA A 16 -6.84 25.49 29.36
N LYS A 17 -5.51 25.57 29.11
CA LYS A 17 -4.52 24.54 29.50
C LYS A 17 -4.99 23.12 29.09
N LEU A 18 -5.31 22.93 27.84
CA LEU A 18 -5.68 21.63 27.29
C LEU A 18 -4.52 20.64 27.37
N HIS A 19 -4.62 19.66 28.25
CA HIS A 19 -3.54 18.72 28.55
C HIS A 19 -3.87 17.26 28.17
N THR A 20 -4.95 17.00 27.49
CA THR A 20 -5.32 15.61 27.17
C THR A 20 -5.12 15.28 25.67
N ARG A 21 -4.63 14.07 25.40
CA ARG A 21 -4.47 13.53 24.04
C ARG A 21 -5.80 13.53 23.24
N VAL A 22 -6.92 13.41 23.94
CA VAL A 22 -8.25 13.41 23.35
C VAL A 22 -8.59 14.77 22.75
N GLU A 23 -8.15 15.85 23.38
CA GLU A 23 -8.45 17.21 22.93
C GLU A 23 -7.57 17.61 21.73
N LEU A 24 -6.32 17.10 21.66
CA LEU A 24 -5.46 17.24 20.48
C LEU A 24 -6.02 16.44 19.28
N ALA A 25 -6.51 15.22 19.53
CA ALA A 25 -7.16 14.41 18.50
C ALA A 25 -8.47 15.06 18.00
N LEU A 26 -9.20 15.75 18.86
CA LEU A 26 -10.41 16.49 18.47
C LEU A 26 -10.05 17.70 17.58
N LEU A 27 -8.93 18.38 17.85
CA LEU A 27 -8.43 19.49 17.03
C LEU A 27 -7.96 18.99 15.66
N ASP A 28 -7.28 17.86 15.59
CA ASP A 28 -6.90 17.20 14.33
C ASP A 28 -8.15 16.73 13.55
N MET A 29 -9.17 16.21 14.24
CA MET A 29 -10.46 15.89 13.63
C MET A 29 -11.20 17.13 13.12
N VAL A 30 -11.15 18.24 13.83
CA VAL A 30 -11.79 19.50 13.40
C VAL A 30 -11.05 20.09 12.21
N ASP A 31 -9.71 20.02 12.19
CA ASP A 31 -8.91 20.42 11.02
C ASP A 31 -9.18 19.48 9.83
N SER A 32 -9.33 18.18 10.04
CA SER A 32 -9.73 17.22 9.00
C SER A 32 -11.17 17.45 8.50
N LEU A 33 -12.12 17.76 9.38
CA LEU A 33 -13.50 18.09 9.04
C LEU A 33 -13.61 19.46 8.35
N ALA A 34 -12.79 20.43 8.72
CA ALA A 34 -12.71 21.73 8.03
C ALA A 34 -12.12 21.58 6.62
N LEU A 35 -11.24 20.61 6.40
CA LEU A 35 -10.68 20.23 5.11
C LEU A 35 -11.70 19.54 4.20
N VAL A 36 -12.61 18.73 4.75
CA VAL A 36 -13.67 18.04 3.97
C VAL A 36 -14.69 19.01 3.36
N GLY A 37 -14.79 20.24 3.88
CA GLY A 37 -15.73 21.25 3.38
C GLY A 37 -15.11 22.38 2.57
N SER A 38 -13.78 22.41 2.39
CA SER A 38 -13.13 23.45 1.56
C SER A 38 -12.90 22.90 0.15
N GLU A 39 -13.45 23.60 -0.84
CA GLU A 39 -13.17 23.33 -2.27
C GLU A 39 -11.68 23.46 -2.64
N ASN A 40 -10.82 23.78 -1.67
CA ASN A 40 -9.37 23.96 -1.77
C ASN A 40 -8.60 22.99 -0.85
N SER A 41 -9.07 21.75 -0.66
CA SER A 41 -8.26 20.73 0.02
C SER A 41 -7.08 20.34 -0.89
N ASP A 42 -5.88 20.78 -0.53
CA ASP A 42 -4.64 20.49 -1.25
C ASP A 42 -4.19 19.04 -1.07
N VAL A 43 -4.89 18.28 -0.23
CA VAL A 43 -4.55 16.89 0.12
C VAL A 43 -5.76 15.99 -0.02
N VAL A 44 -5.57 14.83 -0.62
CA VAL A 44 -6.55 13.73 -0.65
C VAL A 44 -6.07 12.66 0.30
N THR A 45 -6.96 12.20 1.16
CA THR A 45 -6.68 11.10 2.08
C THR A 45 -7.73 10.01 1.93
N THR A 46 -7.28 8.78 1.80
CA THR A 46 -8.12 7.58 1.90
C THR A 46 -7.58 6.72 3.03
N PHE A 47 -8.39 6.51 4.06
CA PHE A 47 -8.09 5.61 5.16
C PHE A 47 -9.19 4.56 5.25
N ASP A 48 -8.80 3.30 5.44
CA ASP A 48 -9.72 2.21 5.70
C ASP A 48 -9.09 1.22 6.69
N ASP A 49 -9.79 0.97 7.78
CA ASP A 49 -9.45 0.00 8.83
C ASP A 49 -10.35 -1.25 8.76
N PHE A 50 -11.10 -1.40 7.68
CA PHE A 50 -11.93 -2.57 7.36
C PHE A 50 -12.88 -3.02 8.47
N GLN A 51 -13.35 -2.10 9.30
CA GLN A 51 -14.31 -2.41 10.38
C GLN A 51 -15.72 -2.72 9.86
N GLN A 52 -15.95 -2.65 8.56
CA GLN A 52 -17.24 -2.95 7.93
C GLN A 52 -17.46 -4.46 7.78
N ALA A 53 -18.72 -4.85 7.69
CA ALA A 53 -19.12 -6.26 7.50
C ALA A 53 -18.64 -6.90 6.19
N ALA A 54 -18.24 -6.09 5.22
CA ALA A 54 -17.66 -6.50 3.94
C ALA A 54 -16.73 -5.42 3.42
N ILE A 55 -15.80 -5.80 2.53
CA ILE A 55 -14.97 -4.85 1.79
C ILE A 55 -15.89 -3.99 0.93
N ASP A 56 -15.74 -2.67 1.00
CA ASP A 56 -16.46 -1.75 0.13
C ASP A 56 -15.91 -1.83 -1.30
N THR A 57 -16.42 -2.79 -2.07
CA THR A 57 -16.05 -2.97 -3.47
C THR A 57 -16.86 -2.09 -4.42
N THR A 58 -17.79 -1.29 -3.91
CA THR A 58 -18.59 -0.38 -4.72
C THR A 58 -17.83 0.92 -4.97
N ASP A 59 -17.32 1.53 -3.92
CA ASP A 59 -16.77 2.89 -3.98
C ASP A 59 -15.26 2.97 -3.70
N LYS A 60 -14.70 2.06 -2.86
CA LYS A 60 -13.33 2.20 -2.37
C LYS A 60 -12.34 1.23 -2.99
N TRP A 61 -12.67 -0.06 -3.04
CA TRP A 61 -11.72 -1.12 -3.34
C TRP A 61 -12.16 -1.98 -4.53
N ILE A 62 -11.18 -2.51 -5.22
CA ILE A 62 -11.35 -3.66 -6.11
C ILE A 62 -10.66 -4.84 -5.42
N ALA A 63 -11.39 -5.92 -5.27
CA ALA A 63 -10.92 -7.16 -4.69
C ALA A 63 -11.10 -8.27 -5.71
N VAL A 64 -10.00 -8.85 -6.15
CA VAL A 64 -9.98 -9.92 -7.16
C VAL A 64 -9.27 -11.13 -6.60
N ALA A 65 -9.87 -12.28 -6.76
CA ALA A 65 -9.27 -13.56 -6.39
C ALA A 65 -9.36 -14.52 -7.58
N GLY A 66 -8.26 -15.21 -7.86
CA GLY A 66 -8.21 -16.30 -8.80
C GLY A 66 -9.08 -17.50 -8.37
N ALA A 67 -9.18 -18.51 -9.21
CA ALA A 67 -10.13 -19.62 -9.02
C ALA A 67 -9.93 -20.39 -7.70
N THR A 68 -8.73 -20.41 -7.14
CA THR A 68 -8.39 -21.14 -5.90
C THR A 68 -8.01 -20.19 -4.75
N ALA A 69 -7.87 -18.89 -5.03
CA ALA A 69 -7.60 -17.86 -4.04
C ALA A 69 -8.90 -17.32 -3.42
N THR A 70 -8.80 -16.68 -2.27
CA THR A 70 -9.96 -16.05 -1.62
C THR A 70 -9.59 -14.70 -1.01
N ILE A 71 -10.58 -13.81 -0.94
CA ILE A 71 -10.49 -12.56 -0.17
C ILE A 71 -11.71 -12.51 0.75
N ALA A 72 -11.48 -12.34 2.02
CA ALA A 72 -12.55 -12.27 3.02
C ALA A 72 -12.33 -11.08 3.95
N ALA A 73 -13.37 -10.27 4.13
CA ALA A 73 -13.42 -9.33 5.25
C ALA A 73 -13.78 -10.11 6.52
N ILE A 74 -12.99 -9.96 7.56
CA ILE A 74 -13.25 -10.65 8.83
C ILE A 74 -13.98 -9.72 9.78
N VAL A 75 -15.28 -9.92 9.83
CA VAL A 75 -16.23 -9.16 10.65
C VAL A 75 -16.13 -9.45 12.15
N ALA A 76 -15.52 -10.58 12.52
CA ALA A 76 -15.52 -11.07 13.90
C ALA A 76 -14.38 -10.48 14.77
N SER A 77 -13.49 -9.69 14.19
CA SER A 77 -12.45 -9.00 14.95
C SER A 77 -12.93 -7.59 15.30
N PRO A 78 -12.90 -7.18 16.58
CA PRO A 78 -13.19 -5.79 16.94
C PRO A 78 -12.20 -4.78 16.32
N GLU A 79 -11.14 -5.27 15.69
CA GLU A 79 -10.10 -4.46 15.08
C GLU A 79 -10.26 -4.31 13.54
N GLY A 80 -11.26 -4.97 12.92
CA GLY A 80 -11.43 -5.02 11.47
C GLY A 80 -10.17 -5.56 10.76
N LYS A 81 -10.32 -6.31 9.68
CA LYS A 81 -9.22 -6.67 8.78
C LYS A 81 -9.73 -7.34 7.51
N ILE A 82 -8.88 -7.37 6.48
CA ILE A 82 -9.08 -8.23 5.32
C ILE A 82 -8.05 -9.35 5.37
N ASP A 83 -8.48 -10.58 5.11
CA ASP A 83 -7.60 -11.71 4.85
C ASP A 83 -7.63 -12.05 3.35
N MET A 84 -6.46 -11.98 2.72
CA MET A 84 -6.22 -12.41 1.35
C MET A 84 -5.47 -13.74 1.40
N ILE A 85 -6.02 -14.78 0.80
CA ILE A 85 -5.44 -16.13 0.84
C ILE A 85 -5.11 -16.56 -0.58
N CYS A 86 -3.85 -16.83 -0.88
CA CYS A 86 -3.46 -17.41 -2.16
C CYS A 86 -3.89 -18.88 -2.26
N GLY A 87 -4.03 -19.37 -3.49
CA GLY A 87 -4.35 -20.76 -3.75
C GLY A 87 -3.22 -21.72 -3.39
N THR A 88 -3.47 -23.01 -3.64
CA THR A 88 -2.52 -24.11 -3.37
C THR A 88 -2.32 -25.02 -4.58
N ASN A 89 -2.66 -24.54 -5.78
CA ASN A 89 -2.65 -25.38 -6.99
C ASN A 89 -1.24 -25.67 -7.54
N GLY A 90 -0.22 -25.01 -7.04
CA GLY A 90 1.17 -25.19 -7.46
C GLY A 90 1.45 -24.70 -8.89
N THR A 91 0.56 -23.89 -9.43
CA THR A 91 0.77 -23.18 -10.68
C THR A 91 0.85 -21.70 -10.34
N ALA A 92 2.07 -21.17 -10.31
CA ALA A 92 2.29 -19.75 -10.09
C ALA A 92 1.44 -18.92 -11.08
N GLY A 93 0.99 -17.78 -10.63
CA GLY A 93 0.27 -16.83 -11.45
C GLY A 93 -1.19 -16.67 -11.09
N VAL A 94 -1.91 -16.10 -12.03
CA VAL A 94 -3.25 -15.50 -11.90
C VAL A 94 -4.34 -16.37 -11.29
N THR A 95 -4.25 -17.71 -11.36
CA THR A 95 -5.28 -18.60 -10.80
C THR A 95 -5.20 -18.75 -9.30
N ASP A 96 -4.03 -18.56 -8.72
CA ASP A 96 -3.73 -18.73 -7.30
C ASP A 96 -3.44 -17.39 -6.60
N ALA A 97 -3.65 -16.28 -7.29
CA ALA A 97 -3.42 -14.96 -6.75
C ALA A 97 -4.68 -14.33 -6.14
N ALA A 98 -4.48 -13.53 -5.10
CA ALA A 98 -5.48 -12.61 -4.56
C ALA A 98 -4.90 -11.19 -4.54
N ALA A 99 -5.66 -10.22 -5.02
CA ALA A 99 -5.24 -8.82 -5.06
C ALA A 99 -6.32 -7.87 -4.57
N VAL A 100 -5.91 -6.82 -3.88
CA VAL A 100 -6.75 -5.68 -3.51
C VAL A 100 -6.06 -4.40 -3.99
N SER A 101 -6.79 -3.57 -4.74
CA SER A 101 -6.33 -2.25 -5.15
C SER A 101 -7.38 -1.19 -4.86
N SER A 102 -6.95 0.07 -4.74
CA SER A 102 -7.91 1.15 -4.64
C SER A 102 -8.65 1.33 -5.97
N ARG A 103 -9.99 1.41 -5.89
CA ARG A 103 -10.85 1.77 -7.02
C ARG A 103 -10.77 3.27 -7.33
N VAL A 104 -10.24 4.04 -6.43
CA VAL A 104 -10.36 5.49 -6.46
C VAL A 104 -9.40 6.08 -7.49
N ILE A 105 -9.70 5.84 -8.76
CA ILE A 105 -9.15 6.58 -9.91
C ILE A 105 -9.38 8.09 -9.75
N THR A 106 -10.40 8.49 -9.00
CA THR A 106 -10.73 9.90 -8.73
C THR A 106 -9.67 10.64 -7.93
N HIS A 107 -8.74 9.93 -7.27
CA HIS A 107 -7.57 10.53 -6.62
C HIS A 107 -6.33 10.51 -7.52
N GLY A 108 -6.44 9.99 -8.73
CA GLY A 108 -5.37 9.83 -9.70
C GLY A 108 -4.73 11.14 -10.13
N GLN A 109 -3.94 11.74 -9.24
CA GLN A 109 -3.07 12.86 -9.56
C GLN A 109 -1.70 12.32 -9.95
N ALA A 110 -1.07 12.95 -10.93
CA ALA A 110 0.30 12.61 -11.28
C ALA A 110 1.26 12.85 -10.12
N VAL A 111 2.29 12.01 -10.00
CA VAL A 111 3.34 12.12 -8.98
C VAL A 111 3.96 13.51 -8.94
N SER A 112 4.11 14.19 -10.09
CA SER A 112 4.64 15.55 -10.19
C SER A 112 3.82 16.63 -9.47
N LEU A 113 2.61 16.31 -9.01
CA LEU A 113 1.74 17.28 -8.32
C LEU A 113 1.99 17.37 -6.83
N GLY A 114 2.89 16.55 -6.27
CA GLY A 114 3.25 16.62 -4.87
C GLY A 114 3.64 15.29 -4.28
N THR A 115 3.60 15.20 -2.95
CA THR A 115 3.97 13.97 -2.25
C THR A 115 2.83 12.96 -2.26
N THR A 116 3.16 11.71 -2.58
CA THR A 116 2.26 10.57 -2.43
C THR A 116 2.75 9.68 -1.28
N ILE A 117 1.89 9.36 -0.34
CA ILE A 117 2.20 8.51 0.81
C ILE A 117 1.24 7.33 0.82
N PHE A 118 1.80 6.14 0.84
CA PHE A 118 1.09 4.89 1.08
C PHE A 118 1.60 4.27 2.36
N GLU A 119 0.69 3.81 3.20
CA GLU A 119 1.01 3.05 4.40
C GLU A 119 -0.02 1.93 4.59
N ALA A 120 0.46 0.73 4.90
CA ALA A 120 -0.39 -0.39 5.25
C ALA A 120 0.20 -1.17 6.44
N ARG A 121 -0.66 -1.65 7.32
CA ARG A 121 -0.28 -2.58 8.38
C ARG A 121 -0.68 -3.98 7.98
N VAL A 122 0.31 -4.82 7.73
CA VAL A 122 0.12 -6.16 7.16
C VAL A 122 0.80 -7.23 7.99
N SER A 123 0.25 -8.44 7.98
CA SER A 123 0.93 -9.65 8.45
C SER A 123 0.74 -10.77 7.44
N GLN A 124 1.63 -11.76 7.45
CA GLN A 124 1.49 -12.96 6.63
C GLN A 124 1.65 -14.22 7.47
N SER A 125 0.86 -15.25 7.15
CA SER A 125 0.83 -16.49 7.96
C SER A 125 2.07 -17.37 7.74
N HIS A 126 2.62 -17.36 6.53
CA HIS A 126 3.79 -18.15 6.14
C HIS A 126 4.80 -17.30 5.39
N LEU A 127 6.07 -17.67 5.47
CA LEU A 127 7.19 -17.01 4.77
C LEU A 127 7.72 -17.87 3.60
N THR A 128 6.99 -18.93 3.24
CA THR A 128 7.37 -19.89 2.21
C THR A 128 6.16 -20.25 1.36
N GLY A 129 6.39 -20.60 0.11
CA GLY A 129 5.36 -21.07 -0.82
C GLY A 129 4.49 -19.98 -1.43
N ALA A 130 4.86 -18.71 -1.26
CA ALA A 130 4.12 -17.58 -1.83
C ALA A 130 5.02 -16.37 -2.10
N THR A 131 4.58 -15.53 -3.02
CA THR A 131 5.07 -14.15 -3.22
C THR A 131 4.03 -13.17 -2.71
N VAL A 132 4.48 -12.17 -1.96
CA VAL A 132 3.65 -11.08 -1.40
C VAL A 132 4.20 -9.75 -1.86
N CYS A 133 3.34 -8.92 -2.47
CA CYS A 133 3.65 -7.53 -2.83
C CYS A 133 2.72 -6.55 -2.12
N VAL A 134 3.30 -5.51 -1.52
CA VAL A 134 2.58 -4.44 -0.80
C VAL A 134 3.09 -3.09 -1.28
N GLY A 135 2.26 -2.30 -1.95
CA GLY A 135 2.73 -1.02 -2.46
C GLY A 135 1.77 -0.22 -3.31
N LEU A 136 2.30 0.34 -4.39
CA LEU A 136 1.63 1.25 -5.30
C LEU A 136 1.81 0.80 -6.75
N SER A 137 0.80 1.02 -7.59
CA SER A 137 0.83 0.70 -9.02
C SER A 137 0.07 1.74 -9.83
N ASP A 138 0.41 1.90 -11.11
CA ASP A 138 -0.40 2.63 -12.09
C ASP A 138 -1.52 1.76 -12.71
N LYS A 139 -1.62 0.51 -12.28
CA LYS A 139 -2.72 -0.39 -12.61
C LYS A 139 -3.64 -0.60 -11.43
N ILE A 140 -4.93 -0.72 -11.76
CA ILE A 140 -5.95 -1.20 -10.82
C ILE A 140 -6.20 -2.69 -11.09
N ALA A 141 -6.55 -3.44 -10.07
CA ALA A 141 -7.02 -4.80 -10.19
C ALA A 141 -8.41 -4.80 -10.85
N ASP A 142 -8.51 -5.05 -12.14
CA ASP A 142 -9.78 -4.96 -12.89
C ASP A 142 -10.16 -6.26 -13.62
N GLY A 143 -9.35 -7.30 -13.50
CA GLY A 143 -9.50 -8.56 -14.19
C GLY A 143 -9.77 -9.77 -13.28
N ALA A 144 -10.15 -10.87 -13.88
CA ALA A 144 -10.33 -12.15 -13.18
C ALA A 144 -8.99 -12.85 -12.85
N ALA A 145 -7.87 -12.27 -13.23
CA ALA A 145 -6.57 -12.88 -13.24
C ALA A 145 -5.51 -11.83 -12.85
N GLU A 146 -5.53 -11.43 -11.60
CA GLU A 146 -4.55 -10.49 -11.06
C GLU A 146 -3.34 -11.24 -10.51
N ALA A 147 -2.17 -10.62 -10.64
CA ALA A 147 -0.90 -11.14 -10.18
C ALA A 147 -0.24 -10.17 -9.19
N VAL A 148 0.85 -10.59 -8.58
CA VAL A 148 1.72 -9.68 -7.84
C VAL A 148 2.40 -8.68 -8.79
N LEU A 149 2.79 -7.53 -8.28
CA LEU A 149 3.45 -6.50 -9.10
C LEU A 149 4.79 -6.99 -9.66
N HIS A 150 5.57 -7.66 -8.81
CA HIS A 150 6.87 -8.20 -9.16
C HIS A 150 7.10 -9.54 -8.47
N THR A 151 7.87 -10.41 -9.12
CA THR A 151 8.49 -11.59 -8.51
C THR A 151 9.98 -11.35 -8.33
N VAL A 152 10.59 -12.02 -7.34
CA VAL A 152 12.03 -12.00 -7.10
C VAL A 152 12.55 -13.43 -7.08
N LYS A 153 13.01 -13.92 -8.23
CA LYS A 153 13.52 -15.28 -8.35
C LYS A 153 15.05 -15.26 -8.37
N LEU A 154 15.66 -15.89 -7.37
CA LEU A 154 17.11 -15.80 -7.14
C LEU A 154 17.52 -14.32 -7.03
N ASP A 155 18.26 -13.79 -7.96
CA ASP A 155 18.70 -12.37 -8.00
C ASP A 155 18.06 -11.58 -9.14
N VAL A 156 16.93 -12.05 -9.70
CA VAL A 156 16.19 -11.43 -10.81
C VAL A 156 14.85 -10.92 -10.35
N ILE A 157 14.53 -9.67 -10.67
CA ILE A 157 13.18 -9.09 -10.49
C ILE A 157 12.50 -9.09 -11.86
N ALA A 158 11.27 -9.58 -11.92
CA ALA A 158 10.47 -9.63 -13.13
C ALA A 158 9.00 -9.34 -12.83
N ASP A 159 8.25 -8.95 -13.85
CA ASP A 159 6.79 -8.91 -13.79
C ASP A 159 6.20 -10.32 -13.73
N ASP A 160 5.12 -10.48 -12.97
CA ASP A 160 4.39 -11.74 -12.86
C ASP A 160 3.06 -11.69 -13.64
N GLY A 161 3.15 -11.35 -14.92
CA GLY A 161 1.98 -11.31 -15.80
C GLY A 161 1.11 -10.06 -15.69
N LEU A 162 1.25 -9.25 -14.69
CA LEU A 162 0.63 -7.94 -14.58
C LEU A 162 1.51 -6.91 -15.28
N THR A 163 1.11 -6.49 -16.47
CA THR A 163 1.84 -5.44 -17.21
C THR A 163 1.56 -4.08 -16.58
N VAL A 164 2.47 -3.59 -15.78
CA VAL A 164 2.48 -2.24 -15.23
C VAL A 164 3.50 -1.38 -15.98
N SER A 165 3.39 -0.07 -15.87
CA SER A 165 4.43 0.85 -16.36
C SER A 165 5.13 1.56 -15.22
N ASN A 166 4.44 1.71 -14.08
CA ASN A 166 4.99 2.32 -12.88
C ASN A 166 4.50 1.56 -11.65
N ALA A 167 5.41 1.06 -10.86
CA ALA A 167 5.10 0.33 -9.64
C ALA A 167 6.17 0.53 -8.58
N LEU A 168 5.76 0.45 -7.32
CA LEU A 168 6.61 0.50 -6.13
C LEU A 168 6.08 -0.52 -5.13
N SER A 169 6.90 -1.46 -4.69
CA SER A 169 6.44 -2.40 -3.67
C SER A 169 7.52 -2.88 -2.71
N PHE A 170 7.08 -3.27 -1.52
CA PHE A 170 7.76 -4.27 -0.73
C PHE A 170 7.36 -5.63 -1.30
N CYS A 171 8.32 -6.38 -1.78
CA CYS A 171 8.13 -7.73 -2.29
C CYS A 171 8.85 -8.73 -1.38
N GLN A 172 8.16 -9.75 -0.94
CA GLN A 172 8.76 -10.95 -0.34
C GLN A 172 8.42 -12.13 -1.25
N ASP A 173 9.42 -12.87 -1.63
CA ASP A 173 9.30 -13.97 -2.57
C ASP A 173 10.07 -15.18 -2.06
N THR A 174 9.42 -16.33 -2.03
CA THR A 174 10.01 -17.57 -1.56
C THR A 174 11.15 -18.06 -2.44
N GLU A 175 11.13 -17.76 -3.73
CA GLU A 175 12.16 -18.17 -4.68
C GLU A 175 13.37 -17.24 -4.69
N ALA A 176 13.31 -16.12 -3.93
CA ALA A 176 14.43 -15.19 -3.83
C ALA A 176 15.62 -15.78 -3.08
N THR A 177 16.81 -15.23 -3.32
CA THR A 177 18.05 -15.61 -2.58
C THR A 177 17.90 -15.37 -1.06
N ALA A 178 17.12 -14.37 -0.66
CA ALA A 178 16.79 -14.11 0.74
C ALA A 178 15.26 -14.16 0.95
N PRO A 179 14.65 -15.35 1.00
CA PRO A 179 13.20 -15.55 0.91
C PRO A 179 12.41 -15.01 2.12
N THR A 180 13.08 -14.72 3.22
CA THR A 180 12.45 -14.16 4.43
C THR A 180 12.69 -12.66 4.60
N LYS A 181 13.07 -11.97 3.53
CA LYS A 181 13.38 -10.54 3.54
C LYS A 181 12.49 -9.77 2.59
N TRP A 182 12.35 -8.46 2.86
CA TRP A 182 11.73 -7.54 1.93
C TRP A 182 12.72 -7.09 0.86
N TYR A 183 12.24 -7.02 -0.37
CA TYR A 183 12.87 -6.35 -1.50
C TYR A 183 12.06 -5.09 -1.81
N CYS A 184 12.74 -3.95 -1.98
CA CYS A 184 12.11 -2.69 -2.39
C CYS A 184 12.13 -2.58 -3.91
N THR A 185 11.12 -3.14 -4.57
CA THR A 185 11.04 -3.14 -6.02
C THR A 185 10.48 -1.82 -6.56
N SER A 186 10.90 -1.43 -7.76
CA SER A 186 10.36 -0.26 -8.45
C SER A 186 10.43 -0.44 -9.96
N GLU A 187 9.42 0.10 -10.64
CA GLU A 187 9.34 0.16 -12.09
C GLU A 187 9.01 1.58 -12.55
N ASN A 188 9.79 2.08 -13.50
CA ASN A 188 9.63 3.42 -14.04
C ASN A 188 9.47 3.34 -15.56
N ALA A 189 8.32 3.75 -16.06
CA ALA A 189 7.96 3.76 -17.48
C ALA A 189 8.30 2.41 -18.20
N GLY A 190 7.92 1.28 -17.57
CA GLY A 190 8.14 -0.06 -18.10
C GLY A 190 9.57 -0.59 -17.91
N THR A 191 10.38 0.06 -17.06
CA THR A 191 11.75 -0.38 -16.76
C THR A 191 11.86 -0.75 -15.28
N ILE A 192 12.05 -2.04 -15.01
CA ILE A 192 12.24 -2.55 -13.64
C ILE A 192 13.64 -2.19 -13.16
N ALA A 193 13.71 -1.49 -12.03
CA ALA A 193 14.98 -1.20 -11.38
C ALA A 193 15.58 -2.48 -10.76
N TYR A 194 16.88 -2.64 -10.90
CA TYR A 194 17.61 -3.80 -10.37
C TYR A 194 17.14 -5.15 -10.92
N ALA A 195 16.57 -5.19 -12.13
CA ALA A 195 16.01 -6.40 -12.73
C ALA A 195 16.95 -7.62 -12.68
N ALA A 196 18.27 -7.43 -12.83
CA ALA A 196 19.29 -8.48 -12.77
C ALA A 196 20.21 -8.38 -11.53
N THR A 197 19.84 -7.60 -10.51
CA THR A 197 20.63 -7.36 -9.29
C THR A 197 19.72 -7.11 -8.08
N ALA A 198 18.78 -8.01 -7.83
CA ALA A 198 17.78 -7.87 -6.76
C ALA A 198 18.42 -7.65 -5.38
N ALA A 199 19.61 -8.18 -5.12
CA ALA A 199 20.37 -7.90 -3.90
C ALA A 199 20.60 -6.40 -3.64
N SER A 200 20.57 -5.55 -4.67
CA SER A 200 20.73 -4.09 -4.53
C SER A 200 19.53 -3.38 -3.90
N CYS A 201 18.35 -4.03 -3.87
CA CYS A 201 17.16 -3.51 -3.21
C CYS A 201 16.68 -4.38 -2.04
N LEU A 202 17.52 -5.34 -1.62
CA LEU A 202 17.27 -6.22 -0.48
C LEU A 202 17.39 -5.46 0.84
N LEU A 203 16.40 -5.58 1.71
CA LEU A 203 16.47 -5.05 3.06
C LEU A 203 17.09 -6.05 4.05
N ALA A 204 17.76 -5.53 5.08
CA ALA A 204 18.21 -6.33 6.21
C ALA A 204 17.05 -6.90 7.05
N VAL A 205 15.84 -6.31 6.90
CA VAL A 205 14.61 -6.70 7.61
C VAL A 205 13.64 -7.40 6.68
N GLY A 206 12.76 -8.21 7.26
CA GLY A 206 11.71 -8.90 6.51
C GLY A 206 10.52 -9.20 7.41
N PRO A 207 9.48 -9.83 6.87
CA PRO A 207 8.33 -10.21 7.65
C PRO A 207 8.68 -11.30 8.67
N THR A 208 7.86 -11.37 9.72
CA THR A 208 7.82 -12.48 10.67
C THR A 208 6.42 -13.08 10.60
N ALA A 209 6.32 -14.40 10.48
CA ALA A 209 5.03 -15.06 10.37
C ALA A 209 4.08 -14.65 11.51
N ASN A 210 2.83 -14.37 11.15
CA ASN A 210 1.76 -13.94 12.05
C ASN A 210 2.07 -12.67 12.88
N THR A 211 3.00 -11.85 12.41
CA THR A 211 3.37 -10.58 13.08
C THR A 211 3.08 -9.42 12.17
N TYR A 212 2.33 -8.44 12.65
CA TYR A 212 2.05 -7.23 11.89
C TYR A 212 3.29 -6.34 11.80
N GLN A 213 3.49 -5.79 10.60
CA GLN A 213 4.45 -4.74 10.30
C GLN A 213 3.75 -3.58 9.61
N VAL A 214 4.22 -2.37 9.86
CA VAL A 214 3.80 -1.16 9.15
C VAL A 214 4.77 -0.93 8.00
N LEU A 215 4.26 -1.03 6.77
CA LEU A 215 5.01 -0.78 5.54
C LEU A 215 4.55 0.55 4.96
N ARG A 216 5.49 1.48 4.73
CA ARG A 216 5.19 2.80 4.17
C ARG A 216 6.10 3.12 3.00
N ILE A 217 5.51 3.68 1.94
CA ILE A 217 6.21 4.22 0.77
C ILE A 217 5.84 5.68 0.64
N GLU A 218 6.84 6.54 0.54
CA GLU A 218 6.69 7.96 0.21
C GLU A 218 7.29 8.22 -1.15
N VAL A 219 6.56 8.90 -2.03
CA VAL A 219 7.02 9.32 -3.35
C VAL A 219 6.95 10.82 -3.42
N ASP A 220 8.05 11.48 -3.74
CA ASP A 220 8.07 12.92 -3.95
C ASP A 220 7.77 13.32 -5.41
N ALA A 221 7.63 14.61 -5.67
CA ALA A 221 7.29 15.15 -6.98
C ALA A 221 8.30 14.84 -8.09
N ASN A 222 9.52 14.41 -7.74
CA ASN A 222 10.55 13.98 -8.69
C ASN A 222 10.46 12.49 -9.03
N GLY A 223 9.54 11.75 -8.40
CA GLY A 223 9.43 10.30 -8.53
C GLY A 223 10.45 9.54 -7.69
N ASP A 224 11.08 10.18 -6.71
CA ASP A 224 11.98 9.53 -5.77
C ASP A 224 11.18 8.83 -4.66
N ALA A 225 11.47 7.57 -4.39
CA ALA A 225 10.75 6.77 -3.41
C ALA A 225 11.59 6.48 -2.16
N ARG A 226 10.93 6.55 -0.99
CA ARG A 226 11.48 6.19 0.31
C ARG A 226 10.63 5.08 0.93
N TYR A 227 11.28 4.02 1.39
CA TYR A 227 10.65 2.83 1.95
C TYR A 227 10.93 2.73 3.45
N TYR A 228 9.86 2.62 4.24
CA TYR A 228 9.95 2.55 5.70
C TYR A 228 9.32 1.23 6.19
N VAL A 229 9.95 0.61 7.17
CA VAL A 229 9.40 -0.54 7.90
C VAL A 229 9.31 -0.13 9.37
N ASP A 230 8.13 -0.22 9.96
CA ASP A 230 7.83 0.16 11.34
C ASP A 230 8.33 1.58 11.68
N GLY A 231 8.07 2.53 10.76
CA GLY A 231 8.44 3.93 10.88
C GLY A 231 9.92 4.25 10.64
N VAL A 232 10.76 3.24 10.36
CA VAL A 232 12.21 3.43 10.12
C VAL A 232 12.52 3.39 8.64
N LEU A 233 13.13 4.45 8.10
CA LEU A 233 13.62 4.49 6.72
C LEU A 233 14.62 3.37 6.48
N LYS A 234 14.38 2.52 5.49
CA LYS A 234 15.20 1.37 5.14
C LYS A 234 15.86 1.49 3.78
N PHE A 235 15.18 2.15 2.82
CA PHE A 235 15.68 2.24 1.46
C PHE A 235 15.21 3.53 0.79
N THR A 236 16.04 4.06 -0.11
CA THR A 236 15.70 5.19 -0.98
C THR A 236 16.06 4.84 -2.41
N LYS A 237 15.14 5.04 -3.34
CA LYS A 237 15.35 4.86 -4.77
C LYS A 237 15.05 6.16 -5.49
N LEU A 238 16.06 6.73 -6.12
CA LEU A 238 15.90 7.91 -6.97
C LEU A 238 15.25 7.50 -8.30
N THR A 239 14.40 8.37 -8.82
CA THR A 239 13.67 8.15 -10.09
C THR A 239 12.98 6.77 -10.12
N ALA A 240 12.31 6.45 -9.04
CA ALA A 240 11.70 5.14 -8.83
C ALA A 240 10.47 4.93 -9.72
N VAL A 241 9.75 6.01 -10.05
CA VAL A 241 8.61 6.04 -10.98
C VAL A 241 8.64 7.29 -11.84
N ALA A 242 7.89 7.28 -12.94
CA ALA A 242 7.73 8.47 -13.77
C ALA A 242 6.95 9.57 -13.04
N THR A 243 7.34 10.82 -13.21
CA THR A 243 6.65 11.96 -12.59
C THR A 243 5.22 12.16 -13.10
N THR A 244 4.91 11.61 -14.27
CA THR A 244 3.55 11.57 -14.85
C THR A 244 2.71 10.39 -14.38
N ALA A 245 3.28 9.47 -13.60
CA ALA A 245 2.57 8.30 -13.11
C ALA A 245 1.42 8.71 -12.19
N VAL A 246 0.32 7.99 -12.31
CA VAL A 246 -0.82 8.04 -11.40
C VAL A 246 -0.82 6.73 -10.62
N LEU A 247 -0.62 6.80 -9.32
CA LEU A 247 -0.42 5.62 -8.49
C LEU A 247 -1.62 5.38 -7.58
N VAL A 248 -1.95 4.12 -7.37
CA VAL A 248 -2.98 3.66 -6.43
C VAL A 248 -2.42 2.57 -5.52
N PRO A 249 -2.91 2.43 -4.29
CA PRO A 249 -2.59 1.28 -3.45
C PRO A 249 -2.86 -0.04 -4.14
N TYR A 250 -1.91 -0.96 -4.04
CA TYR A 250 -1.98 -2.31 -4.59
C TYR A 250 -1.31 -3.31 -3.65
N ILE A 251 -2.06 -4.30 -3.19
CA ILE A 251 -1.56 -5.39 -2.37
C ILE A 251 -1.99 -6.70 -3.01
N ALA A 252 -1.05 -7.63 -3.17
CA ALA A 252 -1.32 -8.93 -3.76
C ALA A 252 -0.49 -10.04 -3.11
N VAL A 253 -1.02 -11.24 -3.19
CA VAL A 253 -0.36 -12.49 -2.81
C VAL A 253 -0.62 -13.54 -3.88
N THR A 254 0.40 -14.28 -4.29
CA THR A 254 0.28 -15.42 -5.20
C THR A 254 1.01 -16.63 -4.63
N ALA A 255 0.54 -17.84 -4.97
CA ALA A 255 1.24 -19.06 -4.64
C ALA A 255 2.44 -19.27 -5.58
N GLU A 256 3.49 -19.87 -5.07
CA GLU A 256 4.68 -20.24 -5.83
C GLU A 256 4.60 -21.63 -6.45
N ASP A 257 5.32 -21.81 -7.56
CA ASP A 257 5.46 -23.11 -8.22
C ASP A 257 6.15 -24.15 -7.32
N GLY A 258 5.66 -25.36 -7.38
CA GLY A 258 6.33 -26.54 -6.83
C GLY A 258 6.01 -26.93 -5.39
N THR A 259 5.92 -25.99 -4.45
CA THR A 259 5.54 -26.24 -3.04
C THR A 259 4.63 -25.14 -2.52
N PRO A 260 3.44 -24.97 -3.11
CA PRO A 260 2.54 -23.90 -2.73
C PRO A 260 2.04 -24.11 -1.29
N VAL A 261 2.02 -23.05 -0.53
CA VAL A 261 1.41 -23.01 0.79
C VAL A 261 0.35 -21.92 0.77
N ALA A 262 -0.87 -22.24 1.21
CA ALA A 262 -1.93 -21.26 1.36
C ALA A 262 -1.49 -20.19 2.35
N THR A 263 -0.88 -19.14 1.83
CA THR A 263 -0.41 -18.00 2.62
C THR A 263 -1.54 -17.00 2.75
N THR A 264 -1.87 -16.65 3.98
CA THR A 264 -2.81 -15.57 4.29
C THR A 264 -2.04 -14.28 4.52
N VAL A 265 -2.37 -13.25 3.78
CA VAL A 265 -1.95 -11.87 4.06
C VAL A 265 -3.13 -11.16 4.72
N SER A 266 -2.94 -10.79 5.98
CA SER A 266 -3.92 -10.01 6.74
C SER A 266 -3.57 -8.54 6.66
N ILE A 267 -4.53 -7.71 6.26
CA ILE A 267 -4.41 -6.24 6.18
C ILE A 267 -5.29 -5.65 7.27
N ASP A 268 -4.70 -4.95 8.22
CA ASP A 268 -5.37 -4.28 9.32
C ASP A 268 -5.91 -2.90 8.89
N TYR A 269 -5.05 -2.11 8.23
CA TYR A 269 -5.47 -0.86 7.61
C TYR A 269 -4.64 -0.53 6.37
N ILE A 270 -5.22 0.33 5.53
CA ILE A 270 -4.53 1.05 4.45
C ILE A 270 -4.77 2.54 4.63
N ASN A 271 -3.70 3.32 4.55
CA ASN A 271 -3.72 4.78 4.49
C ASN A 271 -3.03 5.25 3.21
N PHE A 272 -3.70 6.09 2.45
CA PHE A 272 -3.18 6.68 1.23
C PHE A 272 -3.43 8.19 1.25
N VAL A 273 -2.37 8.96 1.10
CA VAL A 273 -2.40 10.42 1.11
C VAL A 273 -1.69 10.93 -0.13
N GLN A 274 -2.28 11.90 -0.80
CA GLN A 274 -1.68 12.53 -1.97
C GLN A 274 -1.93 14.04 -1.99
N ASP A 275 -0.88 14.81 -2.25
CA ASP A 275 -1.00 16.25 -2.50
C ASP A 275 -1.66 16.51 -3.85
N ARG A 276 -2.51 17.54 -3.89
CA ARG A 276 -3.19 18.00 -5.12
C ARG A 276 -2.63 19.33 -5.62
N ASN A 277 -1.82 20.00 -4.83
CA ASN A 277 -1.41 21.36 -5.13
C ASN A 277 0.01 21.40 -5.71
N PRO A 278 0.16 21.71 -7.01
CA PRO A 278 1.47 21.82 -7.63
C PRO A 278 2.33 22.98 -7.10
N SER A 279 1.73 23.91 -6.33
CA SER A 279 2.48 25.02 -5.73
C SER A 279 3.29 24.63 -4.51
N ASN A 280 3.13 23.40 -4.01
CA ASN A 280 3.88 22.85 -2.88
C ASN A 280 4.99 21.87 -3.31
N ALA A 281 5.24 21.72 -4.62
CA ALA A 281 6.27 20.86 -5.20
C ALA A 281 7.60 21.60 -5.39
#